data_65b3013eb34c39d691a28dc3f80ddaf4
#
_entry.id   65b3013eb34c39d691a28dc3f80ddaf4
#
_cell.length_a   1.000
_cell.length_b   1.000
_cell.length_c   1.000
_cell.angle_alpha   90.00
_cell.angle_beta   90.00
_cell.angle_gamma   90.00
#
_symmetry.space_group_name_H-M   'P 1'
#
loop_
_entity.id
_entity.type
_entity.pdbx_description
1 polymer ?
#
loop_
_entity_poly.entity_id
_entity_poly.type
_entity_poly.pdbx_seq_one_letter_code
_entity_poly.pdbx_strand_id
1 'polypeptide(L)'
;MLGHWIPSSRNCFTGADFDFVASVLAPCEQRLHLEKLWIDQDAQREILDLKEVFRGLLDSPAAIRVSPHFYFYVLVRHSFIQADLSDADLADYVAGVMTRSISADPEDPLQDIARGFTHAADFLSIISSAKGRMRFHLQVAAGNQFLVLAGLYPDFLKRRAETQGSP
;
A
#
# COMPACT_ATOMS: atom_id res chain seq x y z
N MET A 1 -7.25 4.45 21.13
CA MET A 1 -6.84 3.42 20.16
C MET A 1 -7.04 3.94 18.74
N LEU A 2 -6.05 4.66 18.19
CA LEU A 2 -6.06 5.20 16.82
C LEU A 2 -5.32 4.30 15.84
N GLY A 3 -4.68 3.22 16.34
CA GLY A 3 -3.74 2.41 15.57
C GLY A 3 -4.32 1.50 14.49
N HIS A 4 -5.62 1.24 14.46
CA HIS A 4 -6.20 0.26 13.52
C HIS A 4 -6.67 0.83 12.17
N TRP A 5 -6.62 2.14 11.98
CA TRP A 5 -7.18 2.79 10.80
C TRP A 5 -6.15 3.27 9.78
N ILE A 6 -4.88 3.33 10.15
CA ILE A 6 -3.80 3.63 9.21
C ILE A 6 -3.15 2.29 8.85
N PRO A 7 -3.33 1.80 7.63
CA PRO A 7 -2.69 0.56 7.23
C PRO A 7 -1.17 0.78 7.19
N SER A 8 -0.43 0.00 7.99
CA SER A 8 1.03 -0.05 7.93
C SER A 8 1.45 -1.39 7.35
N SER A 9 2.10 -1.37 6.20
CA SER A 9 2.59 -2.57 5.53
C SER A 9 3.80 -3.15 6.21
N ARG A 10 4.70 -2.30 6.71
CA ARG A 10 5.96 -2.75 7.34
C ARG A 10 5.75 -3.61 8.58
N ASN A 11 4.72 -3.33 9.35
CA ASN A 11 4.38 -4.12 10.53
C ASN A 11 3.81 -5.51 10.20
N CYS A 12 3.52 -5.77 8.93
CA CYS A 12 2.94 -7.02 8.45
C CYS A 12 3.94 -7.87 7.64
N PHE A 13 5.21 -7.48 7.61
CA PHE A 13 6.24 -8.27 6.93
C PHE A 13 6.43 -9.62 7.60
N THR A 14 6.70 -10.63 6.79
CA THR A 14 6.80 -12.03 7.19
C THR A 14 8.23 -12.56 7.10
N GLY A 15 8.47 -13.75 7.64
CA GLY A 15 9.75 -14.42 7.46
C GLY A 15 10.09 -14.71 6.01
N ALA A 16 9.09 -14.94 5.15
CA ALA A 16 9.30 -15.15 3.72
C ALA A 16 9.81 -13.88 3.02
N ASP A 17 9.41 -12.69 3.48
CA ASP A 17 9.90 -11.41 2.97
C ASP A 17 11.38 -11.21 3.31
N PHE A 18 11.78 -11.56 4.54
CA PHE A 18 13.19 -11.59 4.92
C PHE A 18 14.00 -12.60 4.11
N ASP A 19 13.48 -13.81 3.93
CA ASP A 19 14.15 -14.87 3.13
C ASP A 19 14.36 -14.41 1.68
N PHE A 20 13.39 -13.69 1.11
CA PHE A 20 13.53 -13.09 -0.21
C PHE A 20 14.67 -12.06 -0.23
N VAL A 21 14.67 -11.08 0.69
CA VAL A 21 15.71 -10.05 0.77
C VAL A 21 17.09 -10.69 0.97
N ALA A 22 17.20 -11.68 1.85
CA ALA A 22 18.44 -12.41 2.08
C ALA A 22 18.91 -13.16 0.82
N SER A 23 17.99 -13.71 0.03
CA SER A 23 18.34 -14.39 -1.23
C SER A 23 18.88 -13.44 -2.31
N VAL A 24 18.46 -12.18 -2.25
CA VAL A 24 18.88 -11.15 -3.22
C VAL A 24 20.19 -10.47 -2.81
N LEU A 25 20.38 -10.20 -1.52
CA LEU A 25 21.46 -9.34 -1.05
C LEU A 25 22.62 -10.09 -0.40
N ALA A 26 22.40 -11.24 0.21
CA ALA A 26 23.40 -11.86 1.07
C ALA A 26 23.85 -13.25 0.58
N PRO A 27 25.16 -13.46 0.35
CA PRO A 27 25.75 -14.80 0.39
C PRO A 27 25.46 -15.43 1.76
N CYS A 28 25.35 -16.77 1.80
CA CYS A 28 24.99 -17.53 3.03
C CYS A 28 25.74 -17.12 4.31
N GLU A 29 26.99 -16.70 4.16
CA GLU A 29 27.86 -16.30 5.28
C GLU A 29 27.46 -14.96 5.92
N GLN A 30 26.71 -14.10 5.23
CA GLN A 30 26.30 -12.77 5.70
C GLN A 30 24.87 -12.70 6.20
N ARG A 31 24.13 -13.80 6.10
CA ARG A 31 22.71 -13.87 6.47
C ARG A 31 22.43 -13.46 7.92
N LEU A 32 23.28 -13.90 8.87
CA LEU A 32 23.16 -13.53 10.28
C LEU A 32 23.36 -12.02 10.53
N HIS A 33 24.21 -11.38 9.74
CA HIS A 33 24.39 -9.94 9.84
C HIS A 33 23.16 -9.20 9.30
N LEU A 34 22.64 -9.63 8.17
CA LEU A 34 21.43 -9.08 7.58
C LEU A 34 20.22 -9.23 8.51
N GLU A 35 20.09 -10.35 9.21
CA GLU A 35 19.00 -10.60 10.18
C GLU A 35 19.01 -9.56 11.32
N LYS A 36 20.18 -9.21 11.82
CA LYS A 36 20.32 -8.15 12.84
C LYS A 36 19.91 -6.78 12.33
N LEU A 37 20.27 -6.46 11.08
CA LEU A 37 19.89 -5.20 10.44
C LEU A 37 18.37 -5.17 10.13
N TRP A 38 17.77 -6.33 9.83
CA TRP A 38 16.34 -6.42 9.54
C TRP A 38 15.44 -6.09 10.73
N ILE A 39 15.92 -6.31 11.95
CA ILE A 39 15.20 -6.00 13.18
C ILE A 39 15.24 -4.50 13.49
N ASP A 40 16.29 -3.81 13.08
CA ASP A 40 16.42 -2.36 13.22
C ASP A 40 15.59 -1.66 12.13
N GLN A 41 14.64 -0.80 12.54
CA GLN A 41 13.68 -0.18 11.61
C GLN A 41 14.35 0.78 10.61
N ASP A 42 15.41 1.47 11.01
CA ASP A 42 16.09 2.42 10.13
C ASP A 42 16.97 1.65 9.13
N ALA A 43 17.73 0.66 9.59
CA ALA A 43 18.50 -0.23 8.72
C ALA A 43 17.58 -1.02 7.75
N GLN A 44 16.42 -1.48 8.21
CA GLN A 44 15.44 -2.12 7.34
C GLN A 44 14.97 -1.19 6.21
N ARG A 45 14.71 0.08 6.51
CA ARG A 45 14.35 1.08 5.48
C ARG A 45 15.46 1.22 4.44
N GLU A 46 16.71 1.38 4.87
CA GLU A 46 17.85 1.48 3.96
C GLU A 46 18.01 0.25 3.08
N ILE A 47 17.81 -0.94 3.64
CA ILE A 47 17.84 -2.20 2.89
C ILE A 47 16.75 -2.23 1.83
N LEU A 48 15.53 -1.81 2.17
CA LEU A 48 14.38 -1.82 1.26
C LEU A 48 14.48 -0.74 0.16
N ASP A 49 15.29 0.31 0.37
CA ASP A 49 15.58 1.35 -0.62
C ASP A 49 16.65 0.90 -1.65
N LEU A 50 17.29 -0.26 -1.47
CA LEU A 50 18.29 -0.77 -2.39
C LEU A 50 17.64 -1.19 -3.73
N LYS A 51 18.25 -0.78 -4.83
CA LYS A 51 17.79 -1.10 -6.19
C LYS A 51 17.79 -2.60 -6.46
N GLU A 52 18.67 -3.34 -5.79
CA GLU A 52 18.80 -4.79 -5.89
C GLU A 52 17.53 -5.47 -5.37
N VAL A 53 16.95 -5.01 -4.27
CA VAL A 53 15.70 -5.54 -3.72
C VAL A 53 14.55 -5.31 -4.69
N PHE A 54 14.44 -4.10 -5.24
CA PHE A 54 13.41 -3.77 -6.23
C PHE A 54 13.56 -4.60 -7.51
N ARG A 55 14.77 -4.72 -8.06
CA ARG A 55 15.02 -5.55 -9.24
C ARG A 55 14.74 -7.02 -8.97
N GLY A 56 15.21 -7.52 -7.81
CA GLY A 56 14.90 -8.88 -7.40
C GLY A 56 13.40 -9.16 -7.31
N LEU A 57 12.62 -8.18 -6.85
CA LEU A 57 11.16 -8.29 -6.79
C LEU A 57 10.51 -8.43 -8.20
N LEU A 58 11.06 -7.76 -9.19
CA LEU A 58 10.51 -7.80 -10.57
C LEU A 58 11.00 -9.02 -11.35
N ASP A 59 12.24 -9.45 -11.14
CA ASP A 59 12.93 -10.40 -12.00
C ASP A 59 13.06 -11.81 -11.41
N SER A 60 12.96 -11.95 -10.08
CA SER A 60 13.19 -13.23 -9.42
C SER A 60 11.91 -14.06 -9.25
N PRO A 61 11.92 -15.36 -9.59
CA PRO A 61 10.81 -16.26 -9.27
C PRO A 61 10.52 -16.37 -7.77
N ALA A 62 11.49 -16.06 -6.90
CA ALA A 62 11.30 -16.07 -5.45
C ALA A 62 10.33 -14.98 -4.97
N ALA A 63 10.11 -13.94 -5.77
CA ALA A 63 9.16 -12.87 -5.48
C ALA A 63 7.70 -13.36 -5.36
N ILE A 64 7.36 -14.53 -5.91
CA ILE A 64 6.01 -15.11 -5.77
C ILE A 64 5.65 -15.49 -4.33
N ARG A 65 6.65 -15.59 -3.44
CA ARG A 65 6.47 -16.00 -2.04
C ARG A 65 6.38 -14.82 -1.06
N VAL A 66 6.67 -13.61 -1.52
CA VAL A 66 6.61 -12.44 -0.64
C VAL A 66 5.17 -12.08 -0.30
N SER A 67 4.98 -11.47 0.86
CA SER A 67 3.67 -10.99 1.27
C SER A 67 3.20 -9.83 0.38
N PRO A 68 1.87 -9.66 0.19
CA PRO A 68 1.34 -8.50 -0.52
C PRO A 68 1.79 -7.16 0.11
N HIS A 69 1.92 -7.12 1.43
CA HIS A 69 2.42 -5.94 2.15
C HIS A 69 3.83 -5.57 1.74
N PHE A 70 4.74 -6.55 1.68
CA PHE A 70 6.12 -6.34 1.24
C PHE A 70 6.16 -5.93 -0.23
N TYR A 71 5.43 -6.66 -1.09
CA TYR A 71 5.38 -6.40 -2.53
C TYR A 71 5.00 -4.95 -2.82
N PHE A 72 3.86 -4.49 -2.29
CA PHE A 72 3.40 -3.12 -2.52
C PHE A 72 4.30 -2.08 -1.85
N TYR A 73 4.84 -2.36 -0.67
CA TYR A 73 5.76 -1.41 -0.04
C TYR A 73 6.99 -1.14 -0.92
N VAL A 74 7.66 -2.18 -1.41
CA VAL A 74 8.84 -2.01 -2.26
C VAL A 74 8.50 -1.28 -3.56
N LEU A 75 7.39 -1.62 -4.22
CA LEU A 75 6.94 -0.92 -5.43
C LEU A 75 6.66 0.56 -5.20
N VAL A 76 5.86 0.87 -4.19
CA VAL A 76 5.49 2.26 -3.87
C VAL A 76 6.71 3.06 -3.44
N ARG A 77 7.54 2.49 -2.57
CA ARG A 77 8.75 3.16 -2.09
C ARG A 77 9.71 3.51 -3.22
N HIS A 78 9.98 2.59 -4.13
CA HIS A 78 10.82 2.87 -5.29
C HIS A 78 10.19 3.85 -6.29
N SER A 79 8.87 3.84 -6.45
CA SER A 79 8.17 4.87 -7.23
C SER A 79 8.33 6.26 -6.59
N PHE A 80 8.28 6.33 -5.26
CA PHE A 80 8.49 7.58 -4.52
C PHE A 80 9.93 8.08 -4.68
N ILE A 81 10.91 7.21 -4.54
CA ILE A 81 12.33 7.56 -4.75
C ILE A 81 12.54 8.09 -6.18
N GLN A 82 11.95 7.47 -7.19
CA GLN A 82 12.03 7.94 -8.58
C GLN A 82 11.34 9.30 -8.80
N ALA A 83 10.36 9.63 -7.98
CA ALA A 83 9.65 10.92 -8.01
C ALA A 83 10.25 11.96 -7.05
N ASP A 84 11.45 11.72 -6.50
CA ASP A 84 12.11 12.57 -5.49
C ASP A 84 11.28 12.78 -4.21
N LEU A 85 10.42 11.82 -3.87
CA LEU A 85 9.62 11.80 -2.64
C LEU A 85 10.33 10.94 -1.58
N SER A 86 10.86 11.57 -0.54
CA SER A 86 11.63 10.86 0.50
C SER A 86 10.79 10.25 1.63
N ASP A 87 9.49 10.57 1.71
CA ASP A 87 8.61 10.17 2.83
C ASP A 87 8.31 8.67 2.82
N ALA A 88 9.05 7.92 3.66
CA ALA A 88 8.87 6.48 3.80
C ALA A 88 7.58 6.08 4.54
N ASP A 89 7.07 6.94 5.43
CA ASP A 89 5.85 6.66 6.17
C ASP A 89 4.62 6.87 5.27
N LEU A 90 4.68 7.85 4.37
CA LEU A 90 3.67 8.00 3.34
C LEU A 90 3.68 6.82 2.35
N ALA A 91 4.86 6.33 1.97
CA ALA A 91 4.98 5.13 1.12
C ALA A 91 4.38 3.89 1.82
N ASP A 92 4.64 3.72 3.12
CA ASP A 92 4.06 2.65 3.93
C ASP A 92 2.53 2.73 3.99
N TYR A 93 2.00 3.93 4.19
CA TYR A 93 0.55 4.17 4.17
C TYR A 93 -0.08 3.79 2.82
N VAL A 94 0.49 4.28 1.71
CA VAL A 94 -0.01 3.99 0.36
C VAL A 94 0.05 2.49 0.05
N ALA A 95 1.15 1.82 0.41
CA ALA A 95 1.30 0.38 0.25
C ALA A 95 0.24 -0.40 1.05
N GLY A 96 -0.05 0.03 2.27
CA GLY A 96 -1.11 -0.54 3.09
C GLY A 96 -2.50 -0.37 2.47
N VAL A 97 -2.80 0.80 1.90
CA VAL A 97 -4.05 1.05 1.16
C VAL A 97 -4.16 0.11 -0.04
N MET A 98 -3.08 -0.05 -0.82
CA MET A 98 -3.06 -0.95 -1.98
C MET A 98 -3.27 -2.42 -1.57
N THR A 99 -2.56 -2.87 -0.53
CA THR A 99 -2.72 -4.23 -0.01
C THR A 99 -4.16 -4.50 0.41
N ARG A 100 -4.76 -3.57 1.16
CA ARG A 100 -6.15 -3.69 1.61
C ARG A 100 -7.13 -3.71 0.44
N SER A 101 -6.84 -3.00 -0.66
CA SER A 101 -7.74 -2.95 -1.82
C SER A 101 -7.85 -4.29 -2.56
N ILE A 102 -6.83 -5.14 -2.49
CA ILE A 102 -6.83 -6.49 -3.08
C ILE A 102 -7.24 -7.58 -2.09
N SER A 103 -7.17 -7.30 -0.78
CA SER A 103 -7.56 -8.23 0.26
C SER A 103 -9.05 -8.12 0.53
N ALA A 104 -9.79 -9.23 0.39
CA ALA A 104 -11.17 -9.27 0.82
C ALA A 104 -11.19 -9.51 2.34
N ASP A 105 -11.41 -8.46 3.12
CA ASP A 105 -11.67 -8.60 4.55
C ASP A 105 -13.19 -8.48 4.78
N PRO A 106 -13.88 -9.62 5.04
CA PRO A 106 -15.32 -9.60 5.25
C PRO A 106 -15.74 -8.87 6.55
N GLU A 107 -14.81 -8.62 7.45
CA GLU A 107 -15.06 -7.94 8.73
C GLU A 107 -14.81 -6.42 8.67
N ASP A 108 -14.33 -5.90 7.54
CA ASP A 108 -14.11 -4.45 7.37
C ASP A 108 -15.38 -3.75 6.84
N PRO A 109 -16.21 -3.15 7.71
CA PRO A 109 -17.45 -2.50 7.29
C PRO A 109 -17.23 -1.30 6.36
N LEU A 110 -16.01 -0.75 6.34
CA LEU A 110 -15.67 0.36 5.44
C LEU A 110 -15.32 -0.13 4.03
N GLN A 111 -14.86 -1.37 3.88
CA GLN A 111 -14.70 -1.97 2.55
C GLN A 111 -16.05 -2.16 1.84
N ASP A 112 -17.07 -2.60 2.56
CA ASP A 112 -18.41 -2.74 1.99
C ASP A 112 -18.99 -1.40 1.58
N ILE A 113 -18.83 -0.38 2.43
CA ILE A 113 -19.21 0.99 2.09
C ILE A 113 -18.43 1.47 0.85
N ALA A 114 -17.10 1.30 0.81
CA ALA A 114 -16.27 1.74 -0.30
C ALA A 114 -16.60 1.02 -1.62
N ARG A 115 -16.87 -0.28 -1.58
CA ARG A 115 -17.26 -1.08 -2.76
C ARG A 115 -18.65 -0.73 -3.31
N GLY A 116 -19.57 -0.30 -2.44
CA GLY A 116 -20.91 0.08 -2.82
C GLY A 116 -20.99 1.42 -3.59
N PHE A 117 -19.96 2.24 -3.52
CA PHE A 117 -19.98 3.58 -4.12
C PHE A 117 -19.17 3.65 -5.41
N THR A 118 -19.87 3.90 -6.48
CA THR A 118 -19.29 4.16 -7.80
C THR A 118 -19.23 5.64 -8.14
N HIS A 119 -19.89 6.49 -7.36
CA HIS A 119 -19.92 7.94 -7.58
C HIS A 119 -19.43 8.73 -6.37
N ALA A 120 -18.61 9.75 -6.61
CA ALA A 120 -18.17 10.67 -5.56
C ALA A 120 -19.34 11.36 -4.84
N ALA A 121 -20.45 11.61 -5.56
CA ALA A 121 -21.65 12.21 -5.00
C ALA A 121 -22.29 11.38 -3.88
N ASP A 122 -22.25 10.04 -3.99
CA ASP A 122 -22.79 9.14 -2.99
C ASP A 122 -21.99 9.22 -1.68
N PHE A 123 -20.65 9.27 -1.80
CA PHE A 123 -19.77 9.50 -0.64
C PHE A 123 -20.04 10.85 0.02
N LEU A 124 -20.17 11.91 -0.77
CA LEU A 124 -20.44 13.25 -0.26
C LEU A 124 -21.76 13.30 0.52
N SER A 125 -22.80 12.64 0.04
CA SER A 125 -24.09 12.55 0.72
C SER A 125 -23.96 11.91 2.09
N ILE A 126 -23.27 10.77 2.20
CA ILE A 126 -23.08 10.06 3.47
C ILE A 126 -22.17 10.82 4.42
N ILE A 127 -21.06 11.38 3.91
CA ILE A 127 -20.13 12.17 4.71
C ILE A 127 -20.81 13.41 5.27
N SER A 128 -21.71 14.04 4.51
CA SER A 128 -22.44 15.24 4.95
C SER A 128 -23.41 14.95 6.09
N SER A 129 -24.01 13.77 6.10
CA SER A 129 -24.93 13.32 7.16
C SER A 129 -24.23 12.81 8.42
N ALA A 130 -22.97 12.37 8.30
CA ALA A 130 -22.19 11.83 9.41
C ALA A 130 -21.58 12.92 10.29
N LYS A 131 -21.40 12.64 11.58
CA LYS A 131 -20.82 13.57 12.56
C LYS A 131 -19.63 12.95 13.29
N GLY A 132 -18.77 13.84 13.82
CA GLY A 132 -17.66 13.46 14.68
C GLY A 132 -16.72 12.43 14.06
N ARG A 133 -16.39 11.39 14.82
CA ARG A 133 -15.44 10.35 14.43
C ARG A 133 -15.88 9.56 13.21
N MET A 134 -17.18 9.31 13.05
CA MET A 134 -17.70 8.59 11.89
C MET A 134 -17.45 9.36 10.60
N ARG A 135 -17.65 10.68 10.60
CA ARG A 135 -17.34 11.53 9.44
C ARG A 135 -15.87 11.44 9.03
N PHE A 136 -14.97 11.47 10.01
CA PHE A 136 -13.53 11.31 9.74
C PHE A 136 -13.22 9.97 9.08
N HIS A 137 -13.76 8.86 9.60
CA HIS A 137 -13.54 7.54 9.02
C HIS A 137 -14.07 7.42 7.59
N LEU A 138 -15.25 7.96 7.33
CA LEU A 138 -15.81 7.98 5.97
C LEU A 138 -14.96 8.82 5.01
N GLN A 139 -14.42 9.95 5.46
CA GLN A 139 -13.51 10.76 4.64
C GLN A 139 -12.22 10.00 4.30
N VAL A 140 -11.62 9.31 5.27
CA VAL A 140 -10.42 8.48 5.03
C VAL A 140 -10.75 7.33 4.08
N ALA A 141 -11.85 6.62 4.27
CA ALA A 141 -12.26 5.53 3.39
C ALA A 141 -12.50 6.02 1.95
N ALA A 142 -13.19 7.14 1.78
CA ALA A 142 -13.40 7.76 0.48
C ALA A 142 -12.08 8.16 -0.19
N GLY A 143 -11.19 8.83 0.56
CA GLY A 143 -9.86 9.23 0.08
C GLY A 143 -9.04 8.03 -0.40
N ASN A 144 -9.00 6.96 0.38
CA ASN A 144 -8.30 5.73 0.03
C ASN A 144 -8.89 5.07 -1.23
N GLN A 145 -10.22 5.02 -1.33
CA GLN A 145 -10.88 4.46 -2.51
C GLN A 145 -10.56 5.27 -3.78
N PHE A 146 -10.60 6.60 -3.71
CA PHE A 146 -10.24 7.44 -4.84
C PHE A 146 -8.76 7.38 -5.19
N LEU A 147 -7.87 7.23 -4.20
CA LEU A 147 -6.44 7.01 -4.43
C LEU A 147 -6.20 5.74 -5.24
N VAL A 148 -6.84 4.63 -4.85
CA VAL A 148 -6.76 3.35 -5.56
C VAL A 148 -7.33 3.47 -6.98
N LEU A 149 -8.51 4.06 -7.14
CA LEU A 149 -9.13 4.25 -8.45
C LEU A 149 -8.28 5.13 -9.38
N ALA A 150 -7.73 6.23 -8.86
CA ALA A 150 -6.90 7.14 -9.64
C ALA A 150 -5.54 6.53 -10.02
N GLY A 151 -4.96 5.73 -9.12
CA GLY A 151 -3.66 5.12 -9.32
C GLY A 151 -3.69 3.86 -10.19
N LEU A 152 -4.65 2.96 -9.94
CA LEU A 152 -4.72 1.68 -10.65
C LEU A 152 -5.65 1.69 -11.88
N TYR A 153 -6.64 2.58 -11.91
CA TYR A 153 -7.65 2.61 -12.97
C TYR A 153 -7.86 3.99 -13.59
N PRO A 154 -6.78 4.70 -14.00
CA PRO A 154 -6.90 6.07 -14.54
C PRO A 154 -7.76 6.13 -15.80
N ASP A 155 -7.68 5.13 -16.67
CA ASP A 155 -8.47 5.07 -17.89
C ASP A 155 -9.97 4.86 -17.64
N PHE A 156 -10.31 4.15 -16.58
CA PHE A 156 -11.70 4.01 -16.16
C PHE A 156 -12.27 5.37 -15.76
N LEU A 157 -11.52 6.16 -15.00
CA LEU A 157 -11.95 7.51 -14.58
C LEU A 157 -12.06 8.47 -15.78
N LYS A 158 -11.13 8.41 -16.74
CA LYS A 158 -11.18 9.22 -17.96
C LYS A 158 -12.42 8.91 -18.79
N ARG A 159 -12.66 7.63 -19.11
CA ARG A 159 -13.85 7.20 -19.89
C ARG A 159 -15.15 7.63 -19.22
N ARG A 160 -15.20 7.56 -17.89
CA ARG A 160 -16.39 7.94 -17.14
C ARG A 160 -16.62 9.46 -17.16
N ALA A 161 -15.56 10.27 -17.08
CA ALA A 161 -15.65 11.71 -17.23
C ALA A 161 -16.14 12.11 -18.64
N GLU A 162 -15.67 11.42 -19.68
CA GLU A 162 -16.08 11.64 -21.07
C GLU A 162 -17.56 11.30 -21.30
N THR A 163 -18.06 10.20 -20.71
CA THR A 163 -19.46 9.76 -20.86
C THR A 163 -20.45 10.64 -20.07
N GLN A 164 -20.00 11.34 -19.03
CA GLN A 164 -20.87 12.25 -18.25
C GLN A 164 -20.79 13.71 -18.72
N GLY A 165 -19.80 14.06 -19.54
CA GLY A 165 -19.58 15.40 -20.09
C GLY A 165 -20.21 15.67 -21.46
N SER A 166 -20.94 14.72 -22.06
CA SER A 166 -21.72 14.98 -23.28
C SER A 166 -23.11 15.50 -22.90
N PRO A 167 -23.45 16.75 -23.31
CA PRO A 167 -24.80 17.30 -23.16
C PRO A 167 -25.83 16.57 -24.01
#